data_a8dfff9ecde5ad002e75c6ceef60ffd8
#
_entry.id   a8dfff9ecde5ad002e75c6ceef60ffd8
#
_cell.length_a   1.000
_cell.length_b   1.000
_cell.length_c   1.000
_cell.angle_alpha   90.00
_cell.angle_beta   90.00
_cell.angle_gamma   90.00
#
_symmetry.space_group_name_H-M   'P 1'
#
loop_
_entity.id
_entity.type
_entity.pdbx_description
1 polymer ?
#
loop_
_entity_poly.entity_id
_entity_poly.type
_entity_poly.pdbx_seq_one_letter_code
_entity_poly.pdbx_strand_id
1 'polypeptide(L)'
;MSLYARILFTVLSFLGAHSFSSACEYHAHAPQNYLFTYSVEIQPASEEGKRLSVWLPYPIESKYQKVLKFTPALPSNFKQPFKITQERKYGNRMIYLEGKTSKTPLHLSFEYEVARYPYFGCKDKNCGAYSKPSLYGGTDKLVPLFPQIRTIAAQEAKSAKKPSEKIRAVYDYVVREMKYDKTGEGWGRGDAVWACANKRGNCTDFHSLFIAMSRSEKIPARFEIGVPIPQDQESGEISGYHCWAEAYAKDAGWIPIDATEAKKTGKLDEYFGMLPANRIEFSRGRDLVLAPPQKGEPLNYFIYPYAEVEGAPYPNLDKKFSFQKLKAS
;
A
#
# COMPACT_ATOMS: atom_id res chain seq x y z
N MET A 1 26.83 17.39 -76.02
CA MET A 1 26.25 18.33 -75.06
C MET A 1 25.20 17.56 -74.26
N SER A 2 25.56 17.14 -73.04
CA SER A 2 24.70 16.30 -72.22
C SER A 2 24.28 17.09 -70.98
N LEU A 3 22.95 17.20 -70.82
CA LEU A 3 22.31 17.87 -69.68
C LEU A 3 22.05 16.85 -68.59
N TYR A 4 22.74 16.95 -67.45
CA TYR A 4 22.47 16.15 -66.25
C TYR A 4 21.41 16.84 -65.40
N ALA A 5 20.23 16.21 -65.29
CA ALA A 5 19.19 16.60 -64.36
C ALA A 5 19.49 15.97 -62.97
N ARG A 6 19.68 16.81 -61.95
CA ARG A 6 19.79 16.41 -60.55
C ARG A 6 18.37 16.30 -59.96
N ILE A 7 17.98 15.07 -59.60
CA ILE A 7 16.73 14.80 -58.85
C ILE A 7 17.08 14.92 -57.37
N LEU A 8 16.44 15.92 -56.70
CA LEU A 8 16.54 16.09 -55.24
C LEU A 8 15.48 15.19 -54.60
N PHE A 9 15.93 14.16 -53.85
CA PHE A 9 15.06 13.38 -53.01
C PHE A 9 14.90 14.06 -51.65
N THR A 10 13.72 14.64 -51.41
CA THR A 10 13.35 15.17 -50.11
C THR A 10 12.79 14.00 -49.26
N VAL A 11 13.59 13.57 -48.27
CA VAL A 11 13.16 12.57 -47.29
C VAL A 11 12.28 13.32 -46.25
N LEU A 12 10.97 13.15 -46.31
CA LEU A 12 10.06 13.58 -45.26
C LEU A 12 10.12 12.55 -44.13
N SER A 13 10.81 12.92 -43.04
CA SER A 13 10.78 12.14 -41.80
C SER A 13 9.44 12.37 -41.10
N PHE A 14 8.53 11.41 -41.19
CA PHE A 14 7.35 11.34 -40.35
C PHE A 14 7.78 10.90 -38.94
N LEU A 15 7.99 11.86 -38.05
CA LEU A 15 7.99 11.62 -36.61
C LEU A 15 6.56 11.34 -36.16
N GLY A 16 6.15 10.09 -36.24
CA GLY A 16 4.92 9.62 -35.64
C GLY A 16 5.03 9.70 -34.12
N ALA A 17 4.42 10.72 -33.51
CA ALA A 17 4.21 10.77 -32.08
C ALA A 17 3.23 9.63 -31.69
N HIS A 18 3.78 8.51 -31.22
CA HIS A 18 2.97 7.47 -30.63
C HIS A 18 2.49 7.97 -29.26
N SER A 19 1.32 8.56 -29.22
CA SER A 19 0.55 8.74 -27.98
C SER A 19 0.05 7.38 -27.53
N PHE A 20 0.83 6.69 -26.72
CA PHE A 20 0.37 5.49 -26.04
C PHE A 20 -0.75 5.85 -25.07
N SER A 21 -1.95 5.38 -25.36
CA SER A 21 -3.11 5.48 -24.48
C SER A 21 -2.83 4.63 -23.23
N SER A 22 -2.83 5.24 -22.05
CA SER A 22 -2.59 4.59 -20.75
C SER A 22 -3.60 3.49 -20.40
N ALA A 23 -4.71 3.39 -21.13
CA ALA A 23 -5.68 2.32 -21.00
C ALA A 23 -5.18 0.96 -21.55
N CYS A 24 -4.19 0.98 -22.46
CA CYS A 24 -3.66 -0.24 -23.09
C CYS A 24 -2.58 -0.95 -22.26
N GLU A 25 -1.88 -0.24 -21.35
CA GLU A 25 -0.76 -0.82 -20.61
C GLU A 25 -1.19 -1.84 -19.53
N TYR A 26 -2.40 -1.71 -18.97
CA TYR A 26 -2.89 -2.64 -17.94
C TYR A 26 -3.12 -4.07 -18.44
N HIS A 27 -3.49 -4.25 -19.70
CA HIS A 27 -3.74 -5.58 -20.29
C HIS A 27 -2.54 -6.20 -20.99
N ALA A 28 -1.40 -5.47 -21.07
CA ALA A 28 -0.18 -6.02 -21.67
C ALA A 28 0.53 -7.05 -20.76
N HIS A 29 0.19 -7.09 -19.48
CA HIS A 29 0.77 -8.03 -18.51
C HIS A 29 -0.30 -8.96 -17.95
N ALA A 30 -0.04 -10.26 -18.00
CA ALA A 30 -0.89 -11.25 -17.35
C ALA A 30 -0.89 -11.04 -15.81
N PRO A 31 -2.04 -11.28 -15.14
CA PRO A 31 -2.08 -11.24 -13.69
C PRO A 31 -1.28 -12.40 -13.10
N GLN A 32 -0.77 -12.19 -11.91
CA GLN A 32 -0.37 -13.26 -11.01
C GLN A 32 -1.55 -13.59 -10.11
N ASN A 33 -1.91 -14.86 -10.06
CA ASN A 33 -3.03 -15.35 -9.27
C ASN A 33 -2.51 -16.05 -8.02
N TYR A 34 -3.16 -15.75 -6.89
CA TYR A 34 -2.79 -16.28 -5.59
C TYR A 34 -4.01 -16.80 -4.84
N LEU A 35 -3.86 -17.95 -4.18
CA LEU A 35 -4.66 -18.30 -3.03
C LEU A 35 -3.94 -17.75 -1.79
N PHE A 36 -4.53 -16.79 -1.13
CA PHE A 36 -4.00 -16.17 0.09
C PHE A 36 -4.87 -16.54 1.27
N THR A 37 -4.26 -17.05 2.34
CA THR A 37 -4.96 -17.40 3.57
C THR A 37 -4.52 -16.47 4.70
N TYR A 38 -5.52 -15.83 5.32
CA TYR A 38 -5.38 -15.01 6.51
C TYR A 38 -5.99 -15.75 7.70
N SER A 39 -5.16 -16.29 8.57
CA SER A 39 -5.59 -16.97 9.80
C SER A 39 -5.41 -16.06 11.00
N VAL A 40 -6.36 -16.12 11.93
CA VAL A 40 -6.34 -15.39 13.20
C VAL A 40 -6.70 -16.35 14.31
N GLU A 41 -5.93 -16.32 15.38
CA GLU A 41 -6.26 -16.98 16.63
C GLU A 41 -6.48 -15.91 17.70
N ILE A 42 -7.69 -15.89 18.26
CA ILE A 42 -8.04 -15.02 19.37
C ILE A 42 -7.81 -15.83 20.64
N GLN A 43 -6.85 -15.38 21.43
CA GLN A 43 -6.46 -16.06 22.66
C GLN A 43 -7.59 -16.07 23.70
N PRO A 44 -7.61 -17.02 24.65
CA PRO A 44 -8.63 -17.11 25.68
C PRO A 44 -8.78 -15.83 26.49
N ALA A 45 -10.00 -15.41 26.73
CA ALA A 45 -10.30 -14.26 27.59
C ALA A 45 -10.41 -14.69 29.07
N SER A 46 -10.18 -13.74 29.98
CA SER A 46 -10.37 -13.95 31.43
C SER A 46 -11.81 -14.32 31.78
N GLU A 47 -12.79 -13.77 31.04
CA GLU A 47 -14.20 -14.01 31.18
C GLU A 47 -14.83 -14.48 29.87
N GLU A 48 -15.67 -15.52 29.95
CA GLU A 48 -16.45 -16.03 28.81
C GLU A 48 -17.74 -15.27 28.62
N GLY A 49 -18.26 -15.24 27.38
CA GLY A 49 -19.58 -14.69 27.06
C GLY A 49 -19.64 -13.16 26.95
N LYS A 50 -18.52 -12.45 27.15
CA LYS A 50 -18.44 -10.98 26.95
C LYS A 50 -18.56 -10.64 25.48
N ARG A 51 -19.07 -9.46 25.16
CA ARG A 51 -19.17 -8.98 23.78
C ARG A 51 -17.78 -8.81 23.18
N LEU A 52 -17.56 -9.48 22.06
CA LEU A 52 -16.32 -9.44 21.28
C LEU A 52 -16.62 -8.81 19.91
N SER A 53 -15.91 -7.76 19.56
CA SER A 53 -15.94 -7.15 18.23
C SER A 53 -14.58 -7.34 17.58
N VAL A 54 -14.55 -7.78 16.32
CA VAL A 54 -13.31 -8.04 15.59
C VAL A 54 -13.40 -7.40 14.21
N TRP A 55 -12.32 -6.71 13.81
CA TRP A 55 -12.14 -6.15 12.46
C TRP A 55 -10.91 -6.76 11.84
N LEU A 56 -11.06 -7.21 10.60
CA LEU A 56 -9.96 -7.70 9.78
C LEU A 56 -9.94 -6.94 8.46
N PRO A 57 -8.76 -6.55 7.95
CA PRO A 57 -8.69 -5.90 6.66
C PRO A 57 -9.15 -6.86 5.55
N TYR A 58 -9.88 -6.33 4.58
CA TYR A 58 -10.27 -7.04 3.36
C TYR A 58 -9.45 -6.50 2.18
N PRO A 59 -8.93 -7.35 1.28
CA PRO A 59 -8.09 -6.89 0.17
C PRO A 59 -8.79 -5.80 -0.66
N ILE A 60 -8.04 -4.77 -1.03
CA ILE A 60 -8.56 -3.69 -1.87
C ILE A 60 -8.88 -4.24 -3.27
N GLU A 61 -10.03 -3.86 -3.80
CA GLU A 61 -10.39 -4.10 -5.20
C GLU A 61 -10.13 -2.86 -6.04
N SER A 62 -9.46 -3.04 -7.16
CA SER A 62 -9.05 -1.97 -8.07
C SER A 62 -8.91 -2.50 -9.50
N LYS A 63 -8.45 -1.67 -10.43
CA LYS A 63 -8.12 -2.10 -11.79
C LYS A 63 -6.98 -3.13 -11.83
N TYR A 64 -6.09 -3.10 -10.86
CA TYR A 64 -4.88 -3.93 -10.78
C TYR A 64 -4.92 -5.00 -9.69
N GLN A 65 -6.02 -5.11 -8.94
CA GLN A 65 -6.24 -6.19 -7.96
C GLN A 65 -7.70 -6.57 -7.90
N LYS A 66 -8.00 -7.85 -8.05
CA LYS A 66 -9.35 -8.41 -7.98
C LYS A 66 -9.40 -9.54 -6.98
N VAL A 67 -10.43 -9.57 -6.14
CA VAL A 67 -10.77 -10.73 -5.33
C VAL A 67 -11.73 -11.59 -6.15
N LEU A 68 -11.25 -12.73 -6.63
CA LEU A 68 -12.01 -13.63 -7.50
C LEU A 68 -12.93 -14.53 -6.68
N LYS A 69 -12.48 -14.94 -5.48
CA LYS A 69 -13.23 -15.77 -4.56
C LYS A 69 -12.85 -15.45 -3.12
N PHE A 70 -13.81 -15.58 -2.23
CA PHE A 70 -13.63 -15.36 -0.80
C PHE A 70 -14.34 -16.48 -0.03
N THR A 71 -13.61 -17.17 0.85
CA THR A 71 -14.12 -18.31 1.63
C THR A 71 -13.76 -18.11 3.11
N PRO A 72 -14.70 -17.71 3.96
CA PRO A 72 -14.48 -17.60 5.40
C PRO A 72 -14.74 -18.92 6.12
N ALA A 73 -13.96 -19.21 7.16
CA ALA A 73 -14.22 -20.25 8.15
C ALA A 73 -14.19 -19.63 9.54
N LEU A 74 -15.33 -19.66 10.22
CA LEU A 74 -15.57 -19.00 11.51
C LEU A 74 -16.15 -19.97 12.53
N PRO A 75 -15.72 -19.91 13.81
CA PRO A 75 -16.35 -20.68 14.89
C PRO A 75 -17.76 -20.13 15.23
N SER A 76 -18.58 -20.96 15.87
CA SER A 76 -19.97 -20.64 16.24
C SER A 76 -20.13 -19.49 17.24
N ASN A 77 -19.02 -19.05 17.86
CA ASN A 77 -18.99 -17.89 18.77
C ASN A 77 -19.38 -16.58 18.09
N PHE A 78 -19.27 -16.51 16.75
CA PHE A 78 -19.59 -15.31 15.99
C PHE A 78 -20.97 -15.37 15.35
N LYS A 79 -21.67 -14.23 15.38
CA LYS A 79 -22.96 -14.06 14.72
C LYS A 79 -22.82 -14.17 13.21
N GLN A 80 -23.80 -14.85 12.60
CA GLN A 80 -23.91 -14.95 11.15
C GLN A 80 -25.18 -14.24 10.65
N PRO A 81 -25.18 -13.64 9.44
CA PRO A 81 -24.00 -13.46 8.58
C PRO A 81 -23.08 -12.36 9.14
N PHE A 82 -21.77 -12.50 8.90
CA PHE A 82 -20.82 -11.42 9.16
C PHE A 82 -20.98 -10.28 8.12
N LYS A 83 -20.37 -9.13 8.39
CA LYS A 83 -20.48 -7.96 7.51
C LYS A 83 -19.13 -7.63 6.85
N ILE A 84 -19.14 -7.37 5.56
CA ILE A 84 -18.05 -6.64 4.90
C ILE A 84 -18.44 -5.17 4.90
N THR A 85 -17.69 -4.36 5.62
CA THR A 85 -17.95 -2.93 5.82
C THR A 85 -16.85 -2.09 5.17
N GLN A 86 -17.07 -0.78 5.08
CA GLN A 86 -16.13 0.14 4.44
C GLN A 86 -16.03 1.43 5.25
N GLU A 87 -14.80 1.85 5.58
CA GLU A 87 -14.58 3.14 6.22
C GLU A 87 -14.71 4.28 5.20
N ARG A 88 -15.05 5.48 5.70
CA ARG A 88 -15.50 6.58 4.84
C ARG A 88 -14.39 7.40 4.22
N LYS A 89 -13.21 7.51 4.89
CA LYS A 89 -12.17 8.44 4.49
C LYS A 89 -11.38 7.95 3.28
N TYR A 90 -10.90 6.73 3.34
CA TYR A 90 -10.03 6.14 2.31
C TYR A 90 -10.66 4.97 1.56
N GLY A 91 -11.86 4.52 2.01
CA GLY A 91 -12.60 3.45 1.38
C GLY A 91 -12.06 2.05 1.66
N ASN A 92 -11.28 1.89 2.72
CA ASN A 92 -10.79 0.57 3.13
C ASN A 92 -11.94 -0.33 3.52
N ARG A 93 -11.96 -1.53 2.96
CA ARG A 93 -12.95 -2.56 3.29
C ARG A 93 -12.42 -3.45 4.41
N MET A 94 -13.32 -3.98 5.20
CA MET A 94 -12.99 -4.85 6.31
C MET A 94 -14.09 -5.84 6.61
N ILE A 95 -13.73 -7.00 7.14
CA ILE A 95 -14.64 -7.96 7.73
C ILE A 95 -14.90 -7.48 9.17
N TYR A 96 -16.15 -7.30 9.49
CA TYR A 96 -16.60 -7.00 10.86
C TYR A 96 -17.37 -8.17 11.43
N LEU A 97 -16.92 -8.66 12.59
CA LEU A 97 -17.48 -9.78 13.30
C LEU A 97 -17.95 -9.34 14.69
N GLU A 98 -19.14 -9.76 15.05
CA GLU A 98 -19.64 -9.68 16.42
C GLU A 98 -19.77 -11.08 17.02
N GLY A 99 -19.22 -11.27 18.18
CA GLY A 99 -19.22 -12.55 18.86
C GLY A 99 -19.13 -12.42 20.37
N LYS A 100 -18.75 -13.53 20.98
CA LYS A 100 -18.54 -13.64 22.42
C LYS A 100 -17.16 -14.21 22.70
N THR A 101 -16.54 -13.74 23.80
CA THR A 101 -15.29 -14.29 24.30
C THR A 101 -15.45 -15.75 24.72
N SER A 102 -14.34 -16.49 24.68
CA SER A 102 -14.26 -17.90 25.06
C SER A 102 -13.10 -18.12 26.03
N LYS A 103 -13.19 -19.20 26.82
CA LYS A 103 -12.10 -19.74 27.64
C LYS A 103 -11.10 -20.60 26.84
N THR A 104 -11.45 -20.92 25.59
CA THR A 104 -10.58 -21.62 24.64
C THR A 104 -10.24 -20.71 23.46
N PRO A 105 -9.12 -20.92 22.77
CA PRO A 105 -8.78 -20.15 21.58
C PRO A 105 -9.87 -20.21 20.51
N LEU A 106 -10.12 -19.08 19.82
CA LEU A 106 -11.03 -19.01 18.69
C LEU A 106 -10.23 -18.88 17.41
N HIS A 107 -10.37 -19.86 16.50
CA HIS A 107 -9.65 -19.90 15.23
C HIS A 107 -10.54 -19.39 14.10
N LEU A 108 -10.05 -18.37 13.38
CA LEU A 108 -10.70 -17.79 12.21
C LEU A 108 -9.77 -17.99 11.01
N SER A 109 -10.34 -18.32 9.86
CA SER A 109 -9.59 -18.41 8.61
C SER A 109 -10.35 -17.76 7.46
N PHE A 110 -9.64 -17.04 6.62
CA PHE A 110 -10.18 -16.34 5.46
C PHE A 110 -9.30 -16.61 4.26
N GLU A 111 -9.84 -17.27 3.27
CA GLU A 111 -9.16 -17.58 2.02
C GLU A 111 -9.63 -16.62 0.93
N TYR A 112 -8.68 -16.10 0.17
CA TYR A 112 -8.91 -15.19 -0.95
C TYR A 112 -8.19 -15.71 -2.19
N GLU A 113 -8.93 -15.93 -3.28
CA GLU A 113 -8.33 -16.03 -4.60
C GLU A 113 -8.17 -14.61 -5.15
N VAL A 114 -6.93 -14.17 -5.37
CA VAL A 114 -6.61 -12.81 -5.79
C VAL A 114 -5.87 -12.82 -7.11
N ALA A 115 -6.36 -12.05 -8.07
CA ALA A 115 -5.63 -11.72 -9.29
C ALA A 115 -4.97 -10.34 -9.11
N ARG A 116 -3.64 -10.29 -9.25
CA ARG A 116 -2.86 -9.07 -9.13
C ARG A 116 -2.07 -8.79 -10.39
N TYR A 117 -2.23 -7.57 -10.92
CA TYR A 117 -1.48 -7.04 -12.05
C TYR A 117 -0.34 -6.14 -11.59
N PRO A 118 0.75 -5.99 -12.35
CA PRO A 118 1.70 -4.91 -12.12
C PRO A 118 0.99 -3.55 -12.20
N TYR A 119 1.44 -2.60 -11.40
CA TYR A 119 0.81 -1.30 -11.32
C TYR A 119 1.78 -0.18 -11.72
N PHE A 120 1.46 0.57 -12.77
CA PHE A 120 2.26 1.64 -13.35
C PHE A 120 1.76 3.04 -13.04
N GLY A 121 1.00 3.17 -11.96
CA GLY A 121 0.37 4.43 -11.60
C GLY A 121 -0.94 4.69 -12.33
N CYS A 122 -1.55 5.83 -12.08
CA CYS A 122 -2.82 6.21 -12.68
C CYS A 122 -2.80 7.67 -13.13
N LYS A 123 -2.84 7.87 -14.45
CA LYS A 123 -2.90 9.20 -15.09
C LYS A 123 -4.34 9.71 -15.28
N ASP A 124 -5.32 8.84 -15.23
CA ASP A 124 -6.72 9.15 -15.46
C ASP A 124 -7.36 9.94 -14.32
N LYS A 125 -8.34 10.80 -14.68
CA LYS A 125 -9.23 11.44 -13.69
C LYS A 125 -10.07 10.42 -12.91
N ASN A 126 -10.20 9.20 -13.41
CA ASN A 126 -10.98 8.09 -12.86
C ASN A 126 -10.13 7.01 -12.17
N CYS A 127 -9.13 7.40 -11.39
CA CYS A 127 -8.33 6.46 -10.58
C CYS A 127 -9.12 5.81 -9.42
N GLY A 128 -10.43 6.00 -9.36
CA GLY A 128 -11.33 5.53 -8.31
C GLY A 128 -11.74 6.62 -7.32
N ALA A 129 -12.87 6.41 -6.65
CA ALA A 129 -13.50 7.40 -5.77
C ALA A 129 -12.59 7.91 -4.64
N TYR A 130 -11.73 7.03 -4.12
CA TYR A 130 -10.80 7.30 -3.01
C TYR A 130 -9.39 7.70 -3.48
N SER A 131 -9.22 8.03 -4.75
CA SER A 131 -7.94 8.51 -5.32
C SER A 131 -7.90 10.02 -5.50
N LYS A 132 -8.82 10.78 -4.90
CA LYS A 132 -8.79 12.24 -4.92
C LYS A 132 -7.54 12.75 -4.17
N PRO A 133 -6.66 13.52 -4.82
CA PRO A 133 -5.42 13.99 -4.19
C PRO A 133 -5.64 14.77 -2.90
N SER A 134 -6.76 15.52 -2.80
CA SER A 134 -7.09 16.31 -1.61
C SER A 134 -7.24 15.49 -0.32
N LEU A 135 -7.50 14.19 -0.41
CA LEU A 135 -7.57 13.29 0.75
C LEU A 135 -6.19 13.04 1.40
N TYR A 136 -5.11 13.28 0.66
CA TYR A 136 -3.76 12.84 1.00
C TYR A 136 -2.74 13.98 1.11
N GLY A 137 -3.23 15.23 1.17
CA GLY A 137 -2.37 16.41 1.31
C GLY A 137 -2.15 16.88 2.76
N GLY A 138 -2.94 16.37 3.70
CA GLY A 138 -2.88 16.74 5.12
C GLY A 138 -1.84 15.96 5.92
N THR A 139 -1.75 16.27 7.21
CA THR A 139 -0.89 15.56 8.18
C THR A 139 -1.60 14.31 8.71
N ASP A 140 -0.80 13.33 9.15
CA ASP A 140 -1.23 12.24 10.01
C ASP A 140 -0.46 12.31 11.34
N LYS A 141 -0.95 11.65 12.39
CA LYS A 141 -0.38 11.70 13.75
C LYS A 141 1.14 11.46 13.78
N LEU A 142 1.62 10.49 13.00
CA LEU A 142 3.04 10.15 12.88
C LEU A 142 3.71 10.67 11.58
N VAL A 143 2.99 11.46 10.78
CA VAL A 143 3.51 12.08 9.55
C VAL A 143 3.19 13.58 9.55
N PRO A 144 3.75 14.33 10.51
CA PRO A 144 3.58 15.78 10.59
C PRO A 144 4.45 16.50 9.56
N LEU A 145 4.07 17.75 9.24
CA LEU A 145 4.90 18.66 8.43
C LEU A 145 5.97 19.33 9.34
N PHE A 146 6.91 18.53 9.81
CA PHE A 146 7.95 18.95 10.75
C PHE A 146 8.96 19.91 10.08
N PRO A 147 9.42 21.00 10.75
CA PRO A 147 10.27 22.02 10.13
C PRO A 147 11.53 21.47 9.46
N GLN A 148 12.26 20.55 10.12
CA GLN A 148 13.47 19.94 9.56
C GLN A 148 13.17 19.13 8.28
N ILE A 149 12.06 18.36 8.25
CA ILE A 149 11.64 17.61 7.06
C ILE A 149 11.33 18.55 5.91
N ARG A 150 10.64 19.68 6.19
CA ARG A 150 10.33 20.71 5.20
C ARG A 150 11.58 21.34 4.62
N THR A 151 12.57 21.69 5.47
CA THR A 151 13.85 22.25 4.99
C THR A 151 14.58 21.29 4.08
N ILE A 152 14.69 20.01 4.46
CA ILE A 152 15.34 18.99 3.66
C ILE A 152 14.57 18.79 2.34
N ALA A 153 13.25 18.66 2.38
CA ALA A 153 12.44 18.48 1.18
C ALA A 153 12.61 19.63 0.19
N ALA A 154 12.58 20.87 0.66
CA ALA A 154 12.78 22.04 -0.18
C ALA A 154 14.19 22.09 -0.79
N GLN A 155 15.22 21.70 -0.04
CA GLN A 155 16.60 21.63 -0.51
C GLN A 155 16.76 20.58 -1.61
N GLU A 156 16.23 19.39 -1.42
CA GLU A 156 16.33 18.29 -2.40
C GLU A 156 15.52 18.61 -3.68
N ALA A 157 14.35 19.20 -3.52
CA ALA A 157 13.48 19.53 -4.65
C ALA A 157 13.80 20.86 -5.35
N LYS A 158 14.83 21.62 -4.92
CA LYS A 158 15.10 23.00 -5.38
C LYS A 158 15.32 23.14 -6.88
N SER A 159 15.91 22.12 -7.53
CA SER A 159 16.21 22.12 -8.96
C SER A 159 15.07 21.57 -9.81
N ALA A 160 14.09 20.95 -9.21
CA ALA A 160 12.95 20.33 -9.88
C ALA A 160 11.96 21.39 -10.37
N LYS A 161 11.59 21.33 -11.64
CA LYS A 161 10.67 22.28 -12.28
C LYS A 161 9.23 21.74 -12.29
N LYS A 162 9.05 20.42 -12.29
CA LYS A 162 7.75 19.74 -12.34
C LYS A 162 7.46 18.99 -11.05
N PRO A 163 6.19 18.81 -10.68
CA PRO A 163 5.81 18.01 -9.52
C PRO A 163 6.37 16.58 -9.56
N SER A 164 6.39 15.91 -10.72
CA SER A 164 6.97 14.58 -10.88
C SER A 164 8.47 14.54 -10.59
N GLU A 165 9.21 15.58 -11.00
CA GLU A 165 10.65 15.73 -10.72
C GLU A 165 10.91 15.94 -9.21
N LYS A 166 10.03 16.68 -8.52
CA LYS A 166 10.08 16.82 -7.05
C LYS A 166 9.87 15.49 -6.33
N ILE A 167 8.90 14.71 -6.79
CA ILE A 167 8.65 13.35 -6.26
C ILE A 167 9.91 12.49 -6.42
N ARG A 168 10.54 12.55 -7.60
CA ARG A 168 11.77 11.81 -7.87
C ARG A 168 12.91 12.26 -6.95
N ALA A 169 13.13 13.53 -6.76
CA ALA A 169 14.17 14.06 -5.88
C ALA A 169 13.98 13.61 -4.42
N VAL A 170 12.73 13.65 -3.92
CA VAL A 170 12.39 13.18 -2.57
C VAL A 170 12.60 11.65 -2.46
N TYR A 171 12.21 10.89 -3.47
CA TYR A 171 12.42 9.44 -3.51
C TYR A 171 13.91 9.10 -3.49
N ASP A 172 14.71 9.73 -4.35
CA ASP A 172 16.15 9.52 -4.43
C ASP A 172 16.84 9.84 -3.09
N TYR A 173 16.43 10.93 -2.42
CA TYR A 173 16.88 11.26 -1.09
C TYR A 173 16.60 10.15 -0.08
N VAL A 174 15.36 9.66 -0.01
CA VAL A 174 14.97 8.62 0.95
C VAL A 174 15.75 7.33 0.69
N VAL A 175 15.89 6.91 -0.58
CA VAL A 175 16.67 5.71 -0.93
C VAL A 175 18.16 5.90 -0.60
N ARG A 176 18.72 7.07 -0.83
CA ARG A 176 20.12 7.38 -0.54
C ARG A 176 20.40 7.39 0.96
N GLU A 177 19.63 8.14 1.71
CA GLU A 177 19.92 8.45 3.11
C GLU A 177 19.44 7.38 4.10
N MET A 178 18.34 6.68 3.82
CA MET A 178 17.79 5.69 4.74
C MET A 178 18.52 4.35 4.64
N LYS A 179 18.74 3.73 5.80
CA LYS A 179 19.25 2.35 5.92
C LYS A 179 18.12 1.41 6.36
N TYR A 180 17.95 0.28 5.68
CA TYR A 180 17.00 -0.74 6.12
C TYR A 180 17.60 -1.49 7.33
N ASP A 181 17.15 -1.12 8.52
CA ASP A 181 17.71 -1.57 9.79
C ASP A 181 16.61 -1.64 10.85
N LYS A 182 16.42 -2.82 11.43
CA LYS A 182 15.41 -3.14 12.44
C LYS A 182 16.03 -3.33 13.84
N THR A 183 17.23 -2.85 14.06
CA THR A 183 17.90 -2.97 15.37
C THR A 183 17.51 -1.84 16.32
N GLY A 184 17.55 -2.10 17.63
CA GLY A 184 17.20 -1.12 18.65
C GLY A 184 15.71 -0.76 18.67
N GLU A 185 15.38 0.41 19.22
CA GLU A 185 14.01 0.87 19.45
C GLU A 185 13.56 1.95 18.47
N GLY A 186 12.25 2.18 18.39
CA GLY A 186 11.61 3.29 17.67
C GLY A 186 11.30 3.04 16.20
N TRP A 187 11.93 2.04 15.55
CA TRP A 187 11.65 1.70 14.17
C TRP A 187 10.29 0.98 14.00
N GLY A 188 9.75 0.98 12.80
CA GLY A 188 8.56 0.21 12.43
C GLY A 188 7.23 0.89 12.77
N ARG A 189 7.26 2.05 13.45
CA ARG A 189 6.07 2.84 13.75
C ARG A 189 5.62 3.70 12.56
N GLY A 190 6.53 3.93 11.61
CA GLY A 190 6.32 4.88 10.54
C GLY A 190 6.21 6.31 11.07
N ASP A 191 7.02 6.67 12.03
CA ASP A 191 7.17 8.02 12.54
C ASP A 191 8.16 8.78 11.66
N ALA A 192 7.66 9.72 10.88
CA ALA A 192 8.47 10.45 9.92
C ALA A 192 9.55 11.32 10.59
N VAL A 193 9.29 11.82 11.79
CA VAL A 193 10.27 12.64 12.55
C VAL A 193 11.39 11.74 13.04
N TRP A 194 11.05 10.59 13.62
CA TRP A 194 12.04 9.61 14.04
C TRP A 194 12.89 9.10 12.87
N ALA A 195 12.25 8.75 11.75
CA ALA A 195 12.93 8.30 10.53
C ALA A 195 13.86 9.38 9.95
N CYS A 196 13.44 10.63 9.97
CA CYS A 196 14.25 11.76 9.53
C CYS A 196 15.49 11.95 10.41
N ALA A 197 15.36 11.81 11.73
CA ALA A 197 16.47 11.98 12.66
C ALA A 197 17.45 10.80 12.64
N ASN A 198 16.93 9.56 12.56
CA ASN A 198 17.75 8.35 12.70
C ASN A 198 18.24 7.77 11.37
N LYS A 199 17.69 8.17 10.22
CA LYS A 199 18.06 7.71 8.87
C LYS A 199 18.05 6.18 8.72
N ARG A 200 17.16 5.50 9.43
CA ARG A 200 17.02 4.04 9.40
C ARG A 200 15.60 3.60 9.73
N GLY A 201 15.31 2.33 9.56
CA GLY A 201 14.05 1.71 9.91
C GLY A 201 13.61 0.66 8.89
N ASN A 202 12.34 0.27 8.95
CA ASN A 202 11.72 -0.65 7.99
C ASN A 202 10.93 0.11 6.91
N CYS A 203 10.10 -0.62 6.14
CA CYS A 203 9.31 -0.03 5.06
C CYS A 203 8.37 1.09 5.54
N THR A 204 7.77 0.99 6.74
CA THR A 204 6.89 2.05 7.25
C THR A 204 7.63 3.35 7.51
N ASP A 205 8.86 3.28 8.00
CA ASP A 205 9.68 4.45 8.32
C ASP A 205 10.16 5.15 7.03
N PHE A 206 10.62 4.37 6.04
CA PHE A 206 10.99 4.88 4.72
C PHE A 206 9.83 5.63 4.05
N HIS A 207 8.67 4.99 3.97
CA HIS A 207 7.54 5.58 3.25
C HIS A 207 6.88 6.71 4.04
N SER A 208 6.94 6.71 5.37
CA SER A 208 6.46 7.85 6.17
C SER A 208 7.33 9.09 5.98
N LEU A 209 8.66 8.94 5.93
CA LEU A 209 9.56 10.04 5.61
C LEU A 209 9.30 10.57 4.19
N PHE A 210 9.18 9.67 3.20
CA PHE A 210 8.84 10.05 1.82
C PHE A 210 7.54 10.85 1.76
N ILE A 211 6.48 10.37 2.42
CA ILE A 211 5.16 11.03 2.44
C ILE A 211 5.25 12.40 3.11
N ALA A 212 5.94 12.53 4.26
CA ALA A 212 6.11 13.79 4.94
C ALA A 212 6.87 14.82 4.10
N MET A 213 7.94 14.41 3.41
CA MET A 213 8.70 15.26 2.50
C MET A 213 7.87 15.69 1.29
N SER A 214 7.16 14.75 0.65
CA SER A 214 6.28 15.04 -0.49
C SER A 214 5.19 16.05 -0.12
N ARG A 215 4.51 15.84 1.01
CA ARG A 215 3.47 16.75 1.52
C ARG A 215 4.04 18.12 1.91
N SER A 216 5.30 18.17 2.35
CA SER A 216 6.00 19.45 2.63
C SER A 216 6.19 20.28 1.34
N GLU A 217 6.35 19.63 0.20
CA GLU A 217 6.37 20.23 -1.14
C GLU A 217 4.98 20.42 -1.76
N LYS A 218 3.91 20.31 -0.95
CA LYS A 218 2.50 20.42 -1.37
C LYS A 218 2.08 19.36 -2.39
N ILE A 219 2.75 18.21 -2.36
CA ILE A 219 2.47 17.05 -3.19
C ILE A 219 1.65 16.06 -2.36
N PRO A 220 0.39 15.79 -2.72
CA PRO A 220 -0.40 14.75 -2.06
C PRO A 220 0.31 13.40 -2.17
N ALA A 221 0.45 12.70 -1.04
CA ALA A 221 1.06 11.39 -1.01
C ALA A 221 0.34 10.48 -0.02
N ARG A 222 0.19 9.20 -0.36
CA ARG A 222 -0.55 8.22 0.43
C ARG A 222 0.28 7.01 0.79
N PHE A 223 -0.01 6.47 1.94
CA PHE A 223 0.53 5.22 2.45
C PHE A 223 -0.35 4.07 2.00
N GLU A 224 0.25 2.98 1.55
CA GLU A 224 -0.42 1.74 1.18
C GLU A 224 0.29 0.56 1.86
N ILE A 225 -0.48 -0.42 2.31
CA ILE A 225 0.04 -1.56 3.05
C ILE A 225 -0.67 -2.85 2.64
N GLY A 226 0.10 -3.92 2.63
CA GLY A 226 -0.35 -5.26 2.30
C GLY A 226 0.66 -6.32 2.68
N VAL A 227 0.71 -7.40 1.93
CA VAL A 227 1.65 -8.48 2.13
C VAL A 227 2.50 -8.68 0.87
N PRO A 228 3.81 -8.93 1.02
CA PRO A 228 4.66 -9.31 -0.10
C PRO A 228 4.46 -10.80 -0.39
N ILE A 229 4.46 -11.18 -1.66
CA ILE A 229 4.47 -12.59 -2.07
C ILE A 229 5.88 -12.95 -2.53
N PRO A 230 6.57 -13.92 -1.89
CA PRO A 230 7.88 -14.39 -2.30
C PRO A 230 7.86 -14.86 -3.77
N GLN A 231 8.85 -14.40 -4.56
CA GLN A 231 8.90 -14.74 -5.98
C GLN A 231 9.54 -16.10 -6.24
N ASP A 232 10.42 -16.52 -5.38
CA ASP A 232 11.22 -17.75 -5.41
C ASP A 232 10.49 -18.99 -4.86
N GLN A 233 9.26 -18.84 -4.37
CA GLN A 233 8.45 -19.91 -3.79
C GLN A 233 7.10 -20.01 -4.49
N GLU A 234 6.61 -21.24 -4.66
CA GLU A 234 5.26 -21.48 -5.19
C GLU A 234 4.18 -21.40 -4.12
N SER A 235 4.53 -21.71 -2.87
CA SER A 235 3.66 -21.58 -1.70
C SER A 235 4.49 -21.45 -0.43
N GLY A 236 3.88 -20.93 0.63
CA GLY A 236 4.56 -20.80 1.91
C GLY A 236 3.91 -19.81 2.85
N GLU A 237 4.58 -19.58 3.98
CA GLU A 237 4.19 -18.58 4.96
C GLU A 237 4.80 -17.22 4.62
N ILE A 238 4.06 -16.17 4.93
CA ILE A 238 4.52 -14.79 4.79
C ILE A 238 4.81 -14.25 6.19
N SER A 239 6.07 -13.91 6.47
CA SER A 239 6.52 -13.53 7.81
C SER A 239 6.00 -12.18 8.32
N GLY A 240 5.39 -11.36 7.44
CA GLY A 240 4.88 -10.06 7.84
C GLY A 240 4.34 -9.23 6.69
N TYR A 241 4.09 -7.96 6.97
CA TYR A 241 3.56 -7.01 5.99
C TYR A 241 4.69 -6.35 5.17
N HIS A 242 4.27 -5.74 4.06
CA HIS A 242 5.04 -4.77 3.31
C HIS A 242 4.18 -3.54 3.02
N CYS A 243 4.79 -2.38 2.99
CA CYS A 243 4.12 -1.15 2.62
C CYS A 243 4.89 -0.41 1.53
N TRP A 244 4.19 0.46 0.84
CA TRP A 244 4.70 1.32 -0.23
C TRP A 244 3.96 2.65 -0.20
N ALA A 245 4.24 3.53 -1.13
CA ALA A 245 3.57 4.81 -1.21
C ALA A 245 3.21 5.17 -2.66
N GLU A 246 2.28 6.10 -2.79
CA GLU A 246 2.05 6.81 -4.04
C GLU A 246 2.07 8.32 -3.79
N ALA A 247 2.56 9.08 -4.76
CA ALA A 247 2.51 10.54 -4.75
C ALA A 247 1.84 11.05 -6.02
N TYR A 248 1.05 12.14 -5.90
CA TYR A 248 0.30 12.70 -7.01
C TYR A 248 0.99 13.90 -7.63
N ALA A 249 1.36 13.79 -8.89
CA ALA A 249 1.86 14.87 -9.72
C ALA A 249 0.80 15.34 -10.73
N LYS A 250 0.58 16.65 -10.83
CA LYS A 250 -0.38 17.20 -11.83
C LYS A 250 0.01 16.85 -13.26
N ASP A 251 1.30 16.70 -13.53
CA ASP A 251 1.88 16.39 -14.83
C ASP A 251 1.97 14.88 -15.12
N ALA A 252 1.83 13.99 -14.12
CA ALA A 252 2.02 12.56 -14.30
C ALA A 252 0.93 11.67 -13.66
N GLY A 253 0.05 12.25 -12.83
CA GLY A 253 -0.93 11.49 -12.06
C GLY A 253 -0.36 10.86 -10.79
N TRP A 254 -0.93 9.74 -10.34
CA TRP A 254 -0.42 8.96 -9.22
C TRP A 254 0.81 8.15 -9.65
N ILE A 255 1.93 8.37 -8.97
CA ILE A 255 3.21 7.70 -9.18
C ILE A 255 3.42 6.76 -8.00
N PRO A 256 3.37 5.44 -8.21
CA PRO A 256 3.68 4.48 -7.17
C PRO A 256 5.20 4.41 -6.96
N ILE A 257 5.61 4.19 -5.71
CA ILE A 257 7.01 4.04 -5.34
C ILE A 257 7.19 2.99 -4.26
N ASP A 258 8.31 2.29 -4.31
CA ASP A 258 8.76 1.40 -3.25
C ASP A 258 10.23 1.67 -2.91
N ALA A 259 10.45 2.66 -2.05
CA ALA A 259 11.80 3.10 -1.66
C ALA A 259 12.59 2.01 -0.92
N THR A 260 11.90 1.08 -0.25
CA THR A 260 12.56 -0.02 0.45
C THR A 260 13.04 -1.12 -0.48
N GLU A 261 12.25 -1.53 -1.45
CA GLU A 261 12.68 -2.52 -2.44
C GLU A 261 13.76 -1.94 -3.35
N ALA A 262 13.67 -0.67 -3.71
CA ALA A 262 14.74 0.04 -4.40
C ALA A 262 16.06 0.00 -3.62
N LYS A 263 16.00 0.29 -2.30
CA LYS A 263 17.19 0.25 -1.43
C LYS A 263 17.79 -1.14 -1.32
N LYS A 264 16.97 -2.17 -1.16
CA LYS A 264 17.41 -3.57 -0.99
C LYS A 264 18.01 -4.16 -2.27
N THR A 265 17.43 -3.80 -3.42
CA THR A 265 17.77 -4.42 -4.71
C THR A 265 18.75 -3.58 -5.54
N GLY A 266 18.91 -2.29 -5.21
CA GLY A 266 19.66 -1.33 -6.04
C GLY A 266 18.93 -0.87 -7.32
N LYS A 267 17.69 -1.30 -7.53
CA LYS A 267 16.91 -1.04 -8.75
C LYS A 267 16.04 0.21 -8.60
N LEU A 268 16.67 1.38 -8.54
CA LEU A 268 15.98 2.63 -8.25
C LEU A 268 14.88 2.95 -9.27
N ASP A 269 15.17 2.80 -10.56
CA ASP A 269 14.23 3.18 -11.62
C ASP A 269 13.07 2.18 -11.78
N GLU A 270 13.27 0.91 -11.41
CA GLU A 270 12.23 -0.11 -11.45
C GLU A 270 11.13 0.16 -10.41
N TYR A 271 11.51 0.63 -9.19
CA TYR A 271 10.58 0.89 -8.10
C TYR A 271 10.13 2.36 -8.00
N PHE A 272 10.37 3.14 -9.04
CA PHE A 272 9.81 4.47 -9.24
C PHE A 272 8.86 4.47 -10.43
N GLY A 273 7.56 4.61 -10.17
CA GLY A 273 6.51 4.58 -11.19
C GLY A 273 5.93 3.19 -11.48
N MET A 274 6.43 2.13 -10.83
CA MET A 274 5.94 0.77 -10.99
C MET A 274 5.95 0.00 -9.67
N LEU A 275 4.92 -0.82 -9.46
CA LEU A 275 4.87 -1.84 -8.42
C LEU A 275 4.62 -3.21 -9.06
N PRO A 276 5.41 -4.23 -8.75
CA PRO A 276 5.23 -5.57 -9.29
C PRO A 276 3.98 -6.26 -8.75
N ALA A 277 3.55 -7.33 -9.42
CA ALA A 277 2.36 -8.08 -9.05
C ALA A 277 2.52 -8.98 -7.81
N ASN A 278 3.73 -9.14 -7.30
CA ASN A 278 4.04 -10.00 -6.16
C ASN A 278 3.68 -9.39 -4.79
N ARG A 279 2.48 -8.85 -4.70
CA ARG A 279 1.95 -8.27 -3.45
C ARG A 279 0.43 -8.28 -3.46
N ILE A 280 -0.18 -8.30 -2.27
CA ILE A 280 -1.62 -8.11 -2.11
C ILE A 280 -1.83 -6.89 -1.23
N GLU A 281 -2.58 -5.91 -1.74
CA GLU A 281 -2.91 -4.67 -1.06
C GLU A 281 -4.15 -4.84 -0.18
N PHE A 282 -4.09 -4.34 1.06
CA PHE A 282 -5.18 -4.46 2.02
C PHE A 282 -5.77 -3.11 2.47
N SER A 283 -4.93 -2.11 2.74
CA SER A 283 -5.44 -0.81 3.18
C SER A 283 -4.57 0.37 2.76
N ARG A 284 -5.18 1.55 2.79
CA ARG A 284 -4.59 2.84 2.44
C ARG A 284 -4.79 3.85 3.55
N GLY A 285 -3.87 4.81 3.62
CA GLY A 285 -3.96 5.92 4.55
C GLY A 285 -3.49 5.56 5.96
N ARG A 286 -3.62 6.54 6.82
CA ARG A 286 -3.18 6.51 8.22
C ARG A 286 -4.28 7.05 9.13
N ASP A 287 -4.16 6.82 10.44
CA ASP A 287 -5.12 7.27 11.45
C ASP A 287 -6.55 6.83 11.12
N LEU A 288 -6.71 5.51 10.94
CA LEU A 288 -7.91 4.88 10.40
C LEU A 288 -8.97 4.69 11.48
N VAL A 289 -10.17 5.22 11.22
CA VAL A 289 -11.37 4.90 11.97
C VAL A 289 -12.09 3.78 11.22
N LEU A 290 -12.24 2.62 11.88
CA LEU A 290 -12.83 1.42 11.28
C LEU A 290 -14.35 1.56 11.04
N ALA A 291 -14.96 0.57 10.42
CA ALA A 291 -16.40 0.55 10.18
C ALA A 291 -17.00 -0.81 10.63
N PRO A 292 -17.90 -0.83 11.65
CA PRO A 292 -18.29 0.29 12.50
C PRO A 292 -17.09 0.84 13.28
N PRO A 293 -17.15 2.10 13.78
CA PRO A 293 -16.06 2.69 14.51
C PRO A 293 -15.70 1.89 15.77
N GLN A 294 -14.40 1.66 15.94
CA GLN A 294 -13.84 1.13 17.19
C GLN A 294 -13.99 2.17 18.33
N LYS A 295 -13.88 1.72 19.56
CA LYS A 295 -13.84 2.57 20.76
C LYS A 295 -12.43 3.02 21.11
N GLY A 296 -11.42 2.22 20.72
CA GLY A 296 -10.01 2.58 20.88
C GLY A 296 -9.58 3.68 19.91
N GLU A 297 -8.31 4.09 20.02
CA GLU A 297 -7.68 5.11 19.16
C GLU A 297 -7.72 4.71 17.67
N PRO A 298 -7.74 5.70 16.76
CA PRO A 298 -7.56 5.44 15.33
C PRO A 298 -6.28 4.64 15.05
N LEU A 299 -6.38 3.66 14.15
CA LEU A 299 -5.26 2.79 13.84
C LEU A 299 -4.25 3.52 12.95
N ASN A 300 -2.99 3.45 13.31
CA ASN A 300 -1.89 4.00 12.52
C ASN A 300 -1.88 3.47 11.08
N TYR A 301 -2.11 2.17 10.91
CA TYR A 301 -2.34 1.45 9.64
C TYR A 301 -3.13 0.17 9.93
N PHE A 302 -3.71 -0.44 8.88
CA PHE A 302 -4.60 -1.57 9.09
C PHE A 302 -4.22 -2.74 8.17
N ILE A 303 -3.41 -3.66 8.71
CA ILE A 303 -3.00 -4.92 8.08
C ILE A 303 -3.19 -6.09 9.03
N TYR A 304 -3.19 -5.84 10.33
CA TYR A 304 -3.40 -6.84 11.37
C TYR A 304 -4.83 -6.78 11.88
N PRO A 305 -5.35 -7.88 12.49
CA PRO A 305 -6.66 -7.87 13.08
C PRO A 305 -6.69 -6.89 14.27
N TYR A 306 -7.82 -6.28 14.49
CA TYR A 306 -8.09 -5.45 15.67
C TYR A 306 -9.32 -5.99 16.38
N ALA A 307 -9.30 -6.09 17.69
CA ALA A 307 -10.44 -6.57 18.48
C ALA A 307 -10.69 -5.70 19.71
N GLU A 308 -11.95 -5.73 20.16
CA GLU A 308 -12.39 -5.11 21.39
C GLU A 308 -13.28 -6.10 22.18
N VAL A 309 -13.05 -6.17 23.48
CA VAL A 309 -13.92 -6.85 24.44
C VAL A 309 -14.64 -5.78 25.27
N GLU A 310 -15.96 -5.76 25.24
CA GLU A 310 -16.83 -4.73 25.88
C GLU A 310 -16.43 -3.28 25.49
N GLY A 311 -15.84 -3.10 24.30
CA GLY A 311 -15.37 -1.82 23.79
C GLY A 311 -13.97 -1.40 24.27
N ALA A 312 -13.27 -2.24 25.01
CA ALA A 312 -11.85 -2.03 25.34
C ALA A 312 -10.95 -2.81 24.36
N PRO A 313 -9.83 -2.22 23.88
CA PRO A 313 -8.90 -2.92 23.01
C PRO A 313 -8.44 -4.24 23.58
N TYR A 314 -8.47 -5.29 22.74
CA TYR A 314 -8.06 -6.65 23.10
C TYR A 314 -6.87 -7.08 22.22
N PRO A 315 -5.63 -7.00 22.73
CA PRO A 315 -4.43 -7.21 21.92
C PRO A 315 -4.03 -8.68 21.74
N ASN A 316 -4.67 -9.61 22.44
CA ASN A 316 -4.29 -11.03 22.48
C ASN A 316 -4.76 -11.77 21.22
N LEU A 317 -4.21 -11.40 20.09
CA LEU A 317 -4.52 -11.92 18.77
C LEU A 317 -3.23 -12.39 18.09
N ASP A 318 -3.19 -13.65 17.68
CA ASP A 318 -2.17 -14.17 16.80
C ASP A 318 -2.68 -14.17 15.36
N LYS A 319 -1.78 -13.91 14.40
CA LYS A 319 -2.11 -13.91 12.98
C LYS A 319 -1.04 -14.65 12.19
N LYS A 320 -1.50 -15.31 11.13
CA LYS A 320 -0.65 -16.03 10.20
C LYS A 320 -1.10 -15.75 8.77
N PHE A 321 -0.17 -15.51 7.89
CA PHE A 321 -0.38 -15.35 6.46
C PHE A 321 0.28 -16.50 5.72
N SER A 322 -0.44 -17.07 4.76
CA SER A 322 0.15 -18.01 3.82
C SER A 322 -0.38 -17.76 2.41
N PHE A 323 0.36 -18.24 1.43
CA PHE A 323 0.01 -18.10 0.03
C PHE A 323 0.30 -19.38 -0.76
N GLN A 324 -0.37 -19.51 -1.88
CA GLN A 324 -0.07 -20.44 -2.96
C GLN A 324 -0.24 -19.70 -4.28
N LYS A 325 0.75 -19.77 -5.17
CA LYS A 325 0.60 -19.27 -6.54
C LYS A 325 -0.36 -20.20 -7.30
N LEU A 326 -1.31 -19.60 -8.00
CA LEU A 326 -2.23 -20.32 -8.85
C LEU A 326 -1.78 -20.18 -10.31
N LYS A 327 -1.96 -21.23 -11.09
CA LYS A 327 -1.73 -21.16 -12.54
C LYS A 327 -2.70 -20.14 -13.14
N ALA A 328 -2.23 -19.38 -14.13
CA ALA A 328 -3.13 -18.55 -14.93
C ALA A 328 -4.15 -19.47 -15.60
N SER A 329 -5.43 -19.24 -15.35
CA SER A 329 -6.55 -19.94 -16.00
C SER A 329 -6.77 -19.40 -17.40
#